data_a1ea43be4455b4b891baf8015cb3b262
#
_entry.id   a1ea43be4455b4b891baf8015cb3b262
#
_cell.length_a   1.000
_cell.length_b   1.000
_cell.length_c   1.000
_cell.angle_alpha   90.00
_cell.angle_beta   90.00
_cell.angle_gamma   90.00
#
_symmetry.space_group_name_H-M   'P 1'
#
loop_
_entity.id
_entity.type
_entity.pdbx_description
1 polymer ?
#
loop_
_entity_poly.entity_id
_entity_poly.type
_entity_poly.pdbx_seq_one_letter_code
_entity_poly.pdbx_strand_id
1 'polypeptide(L)'
;MLNENAVTLAPMNYDPKRPKAENPLKIEDLSLRDGHQSLFATRGRTEDMIPVAEMMDEVGFWAMEVWGGATFDTMHRFLNEDPWQRLRTLKKYIRKTPFSMLLRGQNLVGYRNYADDVAKVFVERAAVNGVDIFRTFDALNDYRNFEIVVPAIKAAGKHFQGCICYSLTEPRMGGDVYTIDYYIAKAKELEAMGADSICIKDMAGLIAPYDAYQLVRALKRSVKPPIHLHSHFTSGMSPLSMLKAIEAGVDIIDTVLAPYAYRTSHAALEPFVMALLGTNRDTGFDIRLLGRIDEVLEKEVMPKYRHLLDDTKMSIIDINVLLHLSLIHI
;
A
#
# COMPACT_ATOMS: atom_id res chain seq x y z
N MET A 1 -29.81 10.19 -9.81
CA MET A 1 -29.02 9.72 -10.97
C MET A 1 -28.05 8.69 -10.42
N LEU A 2 -28.23 7.43 -10.78
CA LEU A 2 -27.29 6.39 -10.46
C LEU A 2 -25.99 6.72 -11.22
N ASN A 3 -24.88 6.71 -10.49
CA ASN A 3 -23.56 7.10 -10.97
C ASN A 3 -23.12 6.10 -12.05
N GLU A 4 -22.65 6.57 -13.20
CA GLU A 4 -22.14 5.74 -14.29
C GLU A 4 -20.96 4.83 -13.87
N ASN A 5 -20.37 5.08 -12.70
CA ASN A 5 -19.33 4.26 -12.06
C ASN A 5 -19.89 3.39 -10.90
N ALA A 6 -21.21 3.27 -10.76
CA ALA A 6 -21.76 2.40 -9.74
C ALA A 6 -21.28 0.96 -9.99
N VAL A 7 -20.86 0.29 -8.92
CA VAL A 7 -20.55 -1.13 -8.97
C VAL A 7 -21.80 -1.88 -9.40
N THR A 8 -21.76 -2.45 -10.60
CA THR A 8 -22.90 -3.23 -11.13
C THR A 8 -22.78 -4.66 -10.65
N LEU A 9 -23.89 -5.22 -10.15
CA LEU A 9 -23.96 -6.60 -9.72
C LEU A 9 -24.28 -7.49 -10.93
N ALA A 10 -23.43 -8.49 -11.16
CA ALA A 10 -23.74 -9.62 -12.02
C ALA A 10 -24.33 -10.77 -11.17
N PRO A 11 -25.00 -11.77 -11.78
CA PRO A 11 -25.43 -12.96 -11.05
C PRO A 11 -24.25 -13.59 -10.31
N MET A 12 -24.39 -13.76 -9.00
CA MET A 12 -23.33 -14.34 -8.15
C MET A 12 -23.15 -15.80 -8.48
N ASN A 13 -22.03 -16.12 -9.09
CA ASN A 13 -21.56 -17.50 -9.24
C ASN A 13 -20.14 -17.58 -8.72
N TYR A 14 -19.95 -18.26 -7.58
CA TYR A 14 -18.62 -18.54 -7.07
C TYR A 14 -17.99 -19.67 -7.89
N ASP A 15 -17.46 -19.33 -9.05
CA ASP A 15 -16.60 -20.17 -9.85
C ASP A 15 -15.22 -19.48 -9.93
N PRO A 16 -14.11 -20.15 -9.52
CA PRO A 16 -12.76 -19.62 -9.73
C PRO A 16 -12.45 -19.30 -11.19
N LYS A 17 -13.17 -19.96 -12.11
CA LYS A 17 -13.05 -19.75 -13.56
C LYS A 17 -14.09 -18.75 -14.11
N ARG A 18 -14.78 -18.00 -13.24
CA ARG A 18 -15.75 -16.98 -13.65
C ARG A 18 -15.15 -15.98 -14.63
N PRO A 19 -15.97 -15.37 -15.51
CA PRO A 19 -15.49 -14.35 -16.43
C PRO A 19 -14.78 -13.22 -15.70
N LYS A 20 -13.69 -12.71 -16.30
CA LYS A 20 -13.00 -11.52 -15.76
C LYS A 20 -13.93 -10.32 -15.82
N ALA A 21 -13.92 -9.51 -14.77
CA ALA A 21 -14.62 -8.25 -14.74
C ALA A 21 -14.08 -7.30 -15.84
N GLU A 22 -14.95 -6.41 -16.34
CA GLU A 22 -14.55 -5.43 -17.36
C GLU A 22 -13.49 -4.45 -16.84
N ASN A 23 -13.59 -4.07 -15.56
CA ASN A 23 -12.66 -3.14 -14.89
C ASN A 23 -12.27 -3.67 -13.51
N PRO A 24 -11.49 -4.76 -13.44
CA PRO A 24 -11.14 -5.38 -12.18
C PRO A 24 -10.35 -4.44 -11.29
N LEU A 25 -10.67 -4.43 -9.99
CA LEU A 25 -9.87 -3.71 -9.01
C LEU A 25 -8.48 -4.35 -8.93
N LYS A 26 -7.45 -3.53 -9.00
CA LYS A 26 -6.07 -3.96 -8.77
C LYS A 26 -5.75 -3.90 -7.28
N ILE A 27 -5.02 -4.88 -6.80
CA ILE A 27 -4.60 -4.99 -5.40
C ILE A 27 -3.08 -4.99 -5.34
N GLU A 28 -2.52 -4.13 -4.48
CA GLU A 28 -1.14 -4.27 -4.01
C GLU A 28 -1.18 -4.89 -2.61
N ASP A 29 -0.48 -6.00 -2.43
CA ASP A 29 -0.36 -6.65 -1.13
C ASP A 29 0.82 -6.07 -0.35
N LEU A 30 0.57 -5.72 0.91
CA LEU A 30 1.57 -5.13 1.81
C LEU A 30 2.00 -6.09 2.94
N SER A 31 1.54 -7.34 2.95
CA SER A 31 1.76 -8.29 4.06
C SER A 31 3.24 -8.49 4.36
N LEU A 32 4.07 -8.58 3.30
CA LEU A 32 5.51 -8.85 3.43
C LEU A 32 6.36 -7.62 3.76
N ARG A 33 5.77 -6.43 3.88
CA ARG A 33 6.47 -5.22 4.32
C ARG A 33 5.68 -4.46 5.39
N ASP A 34 4.61 -3.73 5.03
CA ASP A 34 3.91 -2.85 5.95
C ASP A 34 3.09 -3.62 7.00
N GLY A 35 2.55 -4.77 6.63
CA GLY A 35 1.81 -5.64 7.56
C GLY A 35 2.67 -6.03 8.76
N HIS A 36 3.83 -6.65 8.54
CA HIS A 36 4.72 -7.02 9.64
C HIS A 36 5.44 -5.82 10.28
N GLN A 37 5.65 -4.72 9.52
CA GLN A 37 6.18 -3.49 10.08
C GLN A 37 5.23 -2.93 11.13
N SER A 38 3.94 -2.91 10.83
CA SER A 38 2.91 -2.33 11.69
C SER A 38 2.57 -3.20 12.90
N LEU A 39 2.58 -4.53 12.75
CA LEU A 39 2.15 -5.45 13.80
C LEU A 39 3.31 -6.02 14.62
N PHE A 40 4.47 -6.25 14.02
CA PHE A 40 5.60 -6.95 14.64
C PHE A 40 6.82 -6.05 14.81
N ALA A 41 6.64 -4.75 14.92
CA ALA A 41 7.72 -3.78 15.02
C ALA A 41 8.82 -4.01 13.95
N THR A 42 8.41 -4.37 12.72
CA THR A 42 9.29 -4.67 11.57
C THR A 42 10.16 -5.94 11.77
N ARG A 43 9.80 -6.83 12.67
CA ARG A 43 10.63 -8.01 13.01
C ARG A 43 10.41 -9.22 12.12
N GLY A 44 9.55 -9.16 11.10
CA GLY A 44 9.34 -10.25 10.16
C GLY A 44 10.66 -10.67 9.48
N ARG A 45 11.02 -11.95 9.60
CA ARG A 45 12.24 -12.51 9.01
C ARG A 45 12.02 -12.96 7.58
N THR A 46 13.09 -12.95 6.79
CA THR A 46 13.03 -13.42 5.39
C THR A 46 12.59 -14.87 5.30
N GLU A 47 13.08 -15.73 6.20
CA GLU A 47 12.74 -17.17 6.23
C GLU A 47 11.24 -17.43 6.47
N ASP A 48 10.57 -16.55 7.20
CA ASP A 48 9.14 -16.68 7.52
C ASP A 48 8.21 -16.19 6.39
N MET A 49 8.76 -15.55 5.38
CA MET A 49 8.02 -15.15 4.16
C MET A 49 8.01 -16.26 3.10
N ILE A 50 9.02 -17.13 3.12
CA ILE A 50 9.21 -18.17 2.09
C ILE A 50 8.04 -19.17 2.02
N PRO A 51 7.48 -19.66 3.15
CA PRO A 51 6.41 -20.67 3.10
C PRO A 51 5.18 -20.27 2.29
N VAL A 52 4.91 -18.97 2.18
CA VAL A 52 3.73 -18.44 1.46
C VAL A 52 4.08 -17.78 0.12
N ALA A 53 5.36 -17.53 -0.15
CA ALA A 53 5.81 -16.69 -1.26
C ALA A 53 5.33 -17.19 -2.64
N GLU A 54 5.46 -18.50 -2.93
CA GLU A 54 5.01 -19.06 -4.21
C GLU A 54 3.48 -19.04 -4.34
N MET A 55 2.75 -19.31 -3.27
CA MET A 55 1.30 -19.24 -3.28
C MET A 55 0.82 -17.80 -3.48
N MET A 56 1.47 -16.83 -2.86
CA MET A 56 1.17 -15.41 -3.05
C MET A 56 1.42 -14.95 -4.49
N ASP A 57 2.45 -15.48 -5.17
CA ASP A 57 2.75 -15.19 -6.57
C ASP A 57 1.66 -15.67 -7.55
N GLU A 58 0.86 -16.68 -7.13
CA GLU A 58 -0.26 -17.21 -7.92
C GLU A 58 -1.58 -16.46 -7.71
N VAL A 59 -1.70 -15.59 -6.71
CA VAL A 59 -2.95 -14.86 -6.41
C VAL A 59 -3.32 -13.90 -7.53
N GLY A 60 -2.32 -13.29 -8.18
CA GLY A 60 -2.52 -12.32 -9.25
C GLY A 60 -2.52 -10.86 -8.77
N PHE A 61 -1.82 -10.56 -7.68
CA PHE A 61 -1.60 -9.19 -7.21
C PHE A 61 -1.02 -8.29 -8.32
N TRP A 62 -1.42 -7.02 -8.34
CA TRP A 62 -0.80 -6.02 -9.20
C TRP A 62 0.67 -5.79 -8.83
N ALA A 63 0.97 -5.77 -7.53
CA ALA A 63 2.31 -5.72 -6.96
C ALA A 63 2.30 -6.28 -5.54
N MET A 64 3.48 -6.60 -5.02
CA MET A 64 3.72 -6.87 -3.60
C MET A 64 4.75 -5.89 -3.06
N GLU A 65 4.41 -5.17 -2.00
CA GLU A 65 5.37 -4.34 -1.29
C GLU A 65 6.18 -5.21 -0.33
N VAL A 66 7.46 -5.36 -0.62
CA VAL A 66 8.34 -6.32 0.09
C VAL A 66 9.51 -5.65 0.80
N TRP A 67 9.69 -4.34 0.59
CA TRP A 67 10.89 -3.65 1.05
C TRP A 67 10.63 -2.17 1.34
N GLY A 68 11.49 -1.54 2.15
CA GLY A 68 11.40 -0.13 2.50
C GLY A 68 12.41 0.27 3.57
N GLY A 69 12.34 1.54 4.00
CA GLY A 69 13.33 2.11 4.91
C GLY A 69 13.41 1.45 6.27
N ALA A 70 12.28 1.29 6.94
CA ALA A 70 12.24 0.65 8.27
C ALA A 70 12.63 -0.82 8.19
N THR A 71 12.23 -1.52 7.13
CA THR A 71 12.63 -2.91 6.88
C THR A 71 14.14 -3.03 6.74
N PHE A 72 14.75 -2.17 5.90
CA PHE A 72 16.19 -2.13 5.70
C PHE A 72 16.95 -1.91 7.01
N ASP A 73 16.54 -0.90 7.77
CA ASP A 73 17.18 -0.53 9.05
C ASP A 73 17.04 -1.65 10.10
N THR A 74 15.85 -2.23 10.23
CA THR A 74 15.57 -3.30 11.18
C THR A 74 16.37 -4.57 10.88
N MET A 75 16.51 -4.92 9.61
CA MET A 75 17.29 -6.08 9.20
C MET A 75 18.74 -5.98 9.64
N HIS A 76 19.35 -4.80 9.54
CA HIS A 76 20.70 -4.55 10.06
C HIS A 76 20.77 -4.54 11.57
N ARG A 77 19.88 -3.78 12.22
CA ARG A 77 20.00 -3.50 13.67
C ARG A 77 19.54 -4.66 14.55
N PHE A 78 18.55 -5.43 14.10
CA PHE A 78 17.84 -6.35 14.99
C PHE A 78 17.80 -7.79 14.49
N LEU A 79 17.82 -8.00 13.16
CA LEU A 79 17.63 -9.33 12.60
C LEU A 79 18.95 -10.00 12.19
N ASN A 80 20.05 -9.22 12.04
CA ASN A 80 21.30 -9.69 11.47
C ASN A 80 21.09 -10.33 10.08
N GLU A 81 20.27 -9.69 9.24
CA GLU A 81 19.98 -10.09 7.88
C GLU A 81 20.50 -9.04 6.88
N ASP A 82 20.95 -9.49 5.70
CA ASP A 82 21.28 -8.62 4.58
C ASP A 82 19.99 -8.19 3.85
N PRO A 83 19.62 -6.86 3.83
CA PRO A 83 18.41 -6.39 3.18
C PRO A 83 18.38 -6.68 1.67
N TRP A 84 19.53 -6.62 1.00
CA TRP A 84 19.65 -6.93 -0.42
C TRP A 84 19.42 -8.41 -0.70
N GLN A 85 19.89 -9.28 0.21
CA GLN A 85 19.68 -10.71 0.11
C GLN A 85 18.20 -11.08 0.23
N ARG A 86 17.41 -10.34 1.03
CA ARG A 86 15.94 -10.53 1.11
C ARG A 86 15.30 -10.39 -0.27
N LEU A 87 15.58 -9.31 -1.00
CA LEU A 87 15.05 -9.09 -2.35
C LEU A 87 15.41 -10.26 -3.29
N ARG A 88 16.71 -10.61 -3.33
CA ARG A 88 17.20 -11.72 -4.15
C ARG A 88 16.58 -13.06 -3.77
N THR A 89 16.34 -13.28 -2.48
CA THR A 89 15.72 -14.52 -2.01
C THR A 89 14.25 -14.57 -2.39
N LEU A 90 13.47 -13.53 -2.14
CA LEU A 90 12.07 -13.49 -2.49
C LEU A 90 11.84 -13.62 -4.01
N LYS A 91 12.71 -13.04 -4.85
CA LYS A 91 12.63 -13.19 -6.33
C LYS A 91 12.83 -14.62 -6.83
N LYS A 92 13.37 -15.53 -6.02
CA LYS A 92 13.44 -16.96 -6.40
C LYS A 92 12.07 -17.64 -6.35
N TYR A 93 11.18 -17.17 -5.50
CA TYR A 93 9.84 -17.73 -5.25
C TYR A 93 8.74 -16.90 -5.93
N ILE A 94 8.85 -15.56 -5.88
CA ILE A 94 7.89 -14.62 -6.46
C ILE A 94 8.46 -14.14 -7.80
N ARG A 95 7.98 -14.69 -8.91
CA ARG A 95 8.55 -14.49 -10.25
C ARG A 95 7.66 -13.68 -11.18
N LYS A 96 6.34 -13.71 -10.95
CA LYS A 96 5.31 -13.09 -11.79
C LYS A 96 4.94 -11.69 -11.28
N THR A 97 4.80 -11.57 -9.97
CA THR A 97 4.32 -10.35 -9.33
C THR A 97 5.45 -9.32 -9.18
N PRO A 98 5.26 -8.08 -9.64
CA PRO A 98 6.22 -6.99 -9.45
C PRO A 98 6.47 -6.70 -7.96
N PHE A 99 7.71 -6.37 -7.62
CA PHE A 99 8.07 -5.90 -6.28
C PHE A 99 7.95 -4.41 -6.15
N SER A 100 7.29 -3.95 -5.12
CA SER A 100 7.23 -2.56 -4.70
C SER A 100 8.09 -2.33 -3.46
N MET A 101 8.66 -1.13 -3.35
CA MET A 101 9.32 -0.64 -2.16
C MET A 101 8.85 0.74 -1.77
N LEU A 102 8.86 1.03 -0.47
CA LEU A 102 8.64 2.38 0.04
C LEU A 102 9.96 3.14 0.09
N LEU A 103 10.06 4.24 -0.69
CA LEU A 103 11.23 5.10 -0.79
C LEU A 103 10.92 6.50 -0.22
N ARG A 104 11.76 6.97 0.72
CA ARG A 104 11.60 8.29 1.38
C ARG A 104 12.29 9.41 0.59
N GLY A 105 12.01 9.53 -0.72
CA GLY A 105 12.71 10.47 -1.58
C GLY A 105 14.22 10.33 -1.44
N GLN A 106 14.96 11.44 -1.39
CA GLN A 106 16.41 11.46 -1.21
C GLN A 106 16.88 11.02 0.18
N ASN A 107 15.94 10.87 1.14
CA ASN A 107 16.24 10.27 2.45
C ASN A 107 16.38 8.73 2.37
N LEU A 108 16.04 8.15 1.23
CA LEU A 108 16.15 6.73 0.91
C LEU A 108 15.48 5.85 1.98
N VAL A 109 16.30 5.18 2.78
CA VAL A 109 15.89 4.32 3.91
C VAL A 109 16.14 4.97 5.26
N GLY A 110 16.69 6.19 5.29
CA GLY A 110 17.06 6.94 6.51
C GLY A 110 16.12 8.10 6.84
N TYR A 111 16.64 9.04 7.63
CA TYR A 111 15.93 10.23 8.15
C TYR A 111 16.63 11.54 7.79
N ARG A 112 17.65 11.49 6.96
CA ARG A 112 18.40 12.64 6.43
C ARG A 112 18.60 12.44 4.95
N ASN A 113 18.75 13.54 4.20
CA ASN A 113 19.12 13.45 2.79
C ASN A 113 20.50 12.82 2.65
N TYR A 114 20.60 11.85 1.80
CA TYR A 114 21.86 11.29 1.34
C TYR A 114 22.42 12.16 0.21
N ALA A 115 23.73 12.07 -0.04
CA ALA A 115 24.35 12.73 -1.18
C ALA A 115 23.75 12.22 -2.51
N ASP A 116 23.74 13.06 -3.52
CA ASP A 116 23.06 12.80 -4.80
C ASP A 116 23.56 11.53 -5.50
N ASP A 117 24.87 11.29 -5.47
CA ASP A 117 25.49 10.10 -6.04
C ASP A 117 25.08 8.82 -5.30
N VAL A 118 25.02 8.89 -3.97
CA VAL A 118 24.55 7.78 -3.13
C VAL A 118 23.07 7.48 -3.42
N ALA A 119 22.23 8.51 -3.56
CA ALA A 119 20.81 8.34 -3.85
C ALA A 119 20.60 7.67 -5.21
N LYS A 120 21.33 8.07 -6.24
CA LYS A 120 21.30 7.47 -7.58
C LYS A 120 21.72 6.01 -7.54
N VAL A 121 22.89 5.71 -6.96
CA VAL A 121 23.41 4.34 -6.87
C VAL A 121 22.48 3.44 -6.05
N PHE A 122 21.85 3.96 -4.97
CA PHE A 122 20.89 3.19 -4.19
C PHE A 122 19.69 2.75 -5.04
N VAL A 123 19.09 3.67 -5.82
CA VAL A 123 17.97 3.35 -6.71
C VAL A 123 18.38 2.31 -7.76
N GLU A 124 19.53 2.48 -8.42
CA GLU A 124 20.06 1.53 -9.38
C GLU A 124 20.25 0.13 -8.77
N ARG A 125 20.82 0.07 -7.58
CA ARG A 125 21.02 -1.20 -6.85
C ARG A 125 19.71 -1.84 -6.43
N ALA A 126 18.73 -1.07 -5.96
CA ALA A 126 17.40 -1.59 -5.64
C ALA A 126 16.72 -2.19 -6.90
N ALA A 127 16.79 -1.48 -8.02
CA ALA A 127 16.26 -1.96 -9.29
C ALA A 127 16.90 -3.26 -9.76
N VAL A 128 18.24 -3.36 -9.72
CA VAL A 128 18.99 -4.57 -10.10
C VAL A 128 18.69 -5.75 -9.17
N ASN A 129 18.42 -5.50 -7.88
CA ASN A 129 18.07 -6.54 -6.92
C ASN A 129 16.60 -6.95 -6.96
N GLY A 130 15.79 -6.37 -7.86
CA GLY A 130 14.46 -6.86 -8.16
C GLY A 130 13.30 -5.93 -7.80
N VAL A 131 13.56 -4.69 -7.37
CA VAL A 131 12.51 -3.70 -7.18
C VAL A 131 12.01 -3.22 -8.54
N ASP A 132 10.71 -3.26 -8.76
CA ASP A 132 10.05 -2.87 -9.99
C ASP A 132 9.28 -1.55 -9.85
N ILE A 133 8.74 -1.28 -8.65
CA ILE A 133 7.94 -0.10 -8.34
C ILE A 133 8.57 0.63 -7.16
N PHE A 134 8.86 1.91 -7.36
CA PHE A 134 9.37 2.80 -6.32
C PHE A 134 8.22 3.71 -5.85
N ARG A 135 7.59 3.34 -4.75
CA ARG A 135 6.60 4.16 -4.04
C ARG A 135 7.33 5.24 -3.28
N THR A 136 7.39 6.43 -3.86
CA THR A 136 8.19 7.54 -3.36
C THR A 136 7.33 8.56 -2.64
N PHE A 137 7.66 8.89 -1.39
CA PHE A 137 6.91 9.84 -0.59
C PHE A 137 7.81 10.83 0.15
N ASP A 138 7.23 11.97 0.47
CA ASP A 138 7.69 12.92 1.48
C ASP A 138 6.52 13.22 2.41
N ALA A 139 6.73 13.15 3.73
CA ALA A 139 5.65 13.28 4.72
C ALA A 139 4.96 14.66 4.71
N LEU A 140 5.64 15.69 4.21
CA LEU A 140 5.13 17.05 4.08
C LEU A 140 4.72 17.40 2.64
N ASN A 141 4.76 16.43 1.72
CA ASN A 141 4.53 16.62 0.28
C ASN A 141 5.48 17.65 -0.35
N ASP A 142 6.74 17.68 0.13
CA ASP A 142 7.81 18.50 -0.45
C ASP A 142 8.54 17.71 -1.54
N TYR A 143 8.14 17.93 -2.79
CA TYR A 143 8.67 17.14 -3.91
C TYR A 143 10.05 17.58 -4.40
N ARG A 144 10.67 18.60 -3.79
CA ARG A 144 12.12 18.86 -3.96
C ARG A 144 12.94 17.66 -3.53
N ASN A 145 12.42 16.88 -2.56
CA ASN A 145 13.00 15.61 -2.11
C ASN A 145 13.01 14.51 -3.19
N PHE A 146 12.33 14.71 -4.32
CA PHE A 146 12.23 13.73 -5.41
C PHE A 146 13.16 14.04 -6.59
N GLU A 147 13.73 15.26 -6.65
CA GLU A 147 14.49 15.76 -7.81
C GLU A 147 15.64 14.85 -8.24
N ILE A 148 16.27 14.16 -7.30
CA ILE A 148 17.39 13.25 -7.59
C ILE A 148 16.93 11.81 -7.85
N VAL A 149 15.97 11.32 -7.04
CA VAL A 149 15.59 9.90 -7.10
C VAL A 149 14.68 9.58 -8.28
N VAL A 150 13.77 10.49 -8.67
CA VAL A 150 12.83 10.24 -9.78
C VAL A 150 13.57 10.08 -11.12
N PRO A 151 14.51 10.95 -11.52
CA PRO A 151 15.30 10.70 -12.72
C PRO A 151 16.07 9.37 -12.68
N ALA A 152 16.60 8.97 -11.52
CA ALA A 152 17.28 7.69 -11.36
C ALA A 152 16.34 6.50 -11.53
N ILE A 153 15.12 6.56 -10.97
CA ILE A 153 14.08 5.53 -11.15
C ILE A 153 13.71 5.38 -12.63
N LYS A 154 13.49 6.52 -13.31
CA LYS A 154 13.13 6.51 -14.74
C LYS A 154 14.29 6.01 -15.61
N ALA A 155 15.52 6.39 -15.30
CA ALA A 155 16.71 5.90 -16.00
C ALA A 155 16.91 4.38 -15.84
N ALA A 156 16.53 3.82 -14.68
CA ALA A 156 16.52 2.39 -14.44
C ALA A 156 15.37 1.65 -15.15
N GLY A 157 14.49 2.36 -15.85
CA GLY A 157 13.31 1.80 -16.53
C GLY A 157 12.26 1.25 -15.56
N LYS A 158 12.18 1.81 -14.35
CA LYS A 158 11.28 1.35 -13.28
C LYS A 158 10.08 2.27 -13.08
N HIS A 159 9.04 1.73 -12.47
CA HIS A 159 7.80 2.44 -12.19
C HIS A 159 7.99 3.44 -11.05
N PHE A 160 7.74 4.71 -11.33
CA PHE A 160 7.67 5.76 -10.32
C PHE A 160 6.22 5.91 -9.85
N GLN A 161 5.94 5.51 -8.62
CA GLN A 161 4.68 5.81 -7.94
C GLN A 161 4.89 7.02 -7.03
N GLY A 162 4.31 8.16 -7.40
CA GLY A 162 4.37 9.37 -6.58
C GLY A 162 3.28 9.35 -5.50
N CYS A 163 3.65 9.62 -4.23
CA CYS A 163 2.69 9.68 -3.14
C CYS A 163 2.30 11.10 -2.77
N ILE A 164 1.02 11.27 -2.44
CA ILE A 164 0.49 12.44 -1.74
C ILE A 164 0.13 11.98 -0.34
N CYS A 165 0.90 12.38 0.67
CA CYS A 165 0.57 12.11 2.06
C CYS A 165 -0.71 12.84 2.44
N TYR A 166 -1.71 12.07 2.86
CA TYR A 166 -2.99 12.60 3.28
C TYR A 166 -2.89 13.15 4.70
N SER A 167 -3.29 14.40 4.88
CA SER A 167 -3.27 15.11 6.15
C SER A 167 -4.54 15.92 6.33
N LEU A 168 -4.88 16.21 7.57
CA LEU A 168 -6.03 17.02 7.97
C LEU A 168 -5.63 18.03 9.03
N THR A 169 -6.26 19.21 9.01
CA THR A 169 -6.25 20.19 10.11
C THR A 169 -7.61 20.29 10.77
N GLU A 170 -8.64 19.82 10.08
CA GLU A 170 -10.03 19.77 10.51
C GLU A 170 -10.51 18.32 10.64
N PRO A 171 -11.66 18.03 11.28
CA PRO A 171 -12.17 16.67 11.40
C PRO A 171 -12.48 15.98 10.06
N ARG A 172 -12.57 16.75 8.99
CA ARG A 172 -12.87 16.29 7.62
C ARG A 172 -11.96 17.02 6.63
N MET A 173 -11.80 16.44 5.42
CA MET A 173 -11.10 17.10 4.32
C MET A 173 -11.76 18.44 4.00
N GLY A 174 -10.93 19.49 3.94
CA GLY A 174 -11.40 20.87 3.72
C GLY A 174 -10.56 21.83 4.57
N GLY A 175 -11.20 22.84 5.14
CA GLY A 175 -10.49 23.89 5.86
C GLY A 175 -9.63 24.77 4.94
N ASP A 176 -8.62 25.44 5.52
CA ASP A 176 -7.82 26.43 4.78
C ASP A 176 -6.60 25.82 4.07
N VAL A 177 -6.17 24.61 4.44
CA VAL A 177 -4.93 24.01 3.95
C VAL A 177 -5.16 22.78 3.09
N TYR A 178 -5.74 21.71 3.66
CA TYR A 178 -5.86 20.42 2.98
C TYR A 178 -7.19 20.29 2.23
N THR A 179 -7.34 21.14 1.22
CA THR A 179 -8.51 21.18 0.33
C THR A 179 -8.40 20.17 -0.81
N ILE A 180 -9.48 19.89 -1.50
CA ILE A 180 -9.45 19.11 -2.76
C ILE A 180 -8.48 19.75 -3.77
N ASP A 181 -8.48 21.07 -3.88
CA ASP A 181 -7.59 21.79 -4.81
C ASP A 181 -6.12 21.63 -4.43
N TYR A 182 -5.79 21.58 -3.14
CA TYR A 182 -4.44 21.25 -2.68
C TYR A 182 -4.01 19.88 -3.21
N TYR A 183 -4.84 18.84 -3.03
CA TYR A 183 -4.51 17.49 -3.48
C TYR A 183 -4.44 17.38 -5.01
N ILE A 184 -5.29 18.10 -5.74
CA ILE A 184 -5.22 18.19 -7.20
C ILE A 184 -3.92 18.85 -7.64
N ALA A 185 -3.49 19.94 -6.98
CA ALA A 185 -2.24 20.60 -7.30
C ALA A 185 -1.05 19.65 -7.10
N LYS A 186 -1.01 18.93 -5.96
CA LYS A 186 0.03 17.93 -5.68
C LYS A 186 0.03 16.77 -6.67
N ALA A 187 -1.13 16.30 -7.10
CA ALA A 187 -1.22 15.26 -8.12
C ALA A 187 -0.68 15.73 -9.48
N LYS A 188 -0.95 16.97 -9.87
CA LYS A 188 -0.41 17.56 -11.10
C LYS A 188 1.10 17.76 -11.05
N GLU A 189 1.66 18.12 -9.88
CA GLU A 189 3.11 18.18 -9.69
C GLU A 189 3.75 16.80 -9.95
N LEU A 190 3.16 15.73 -9.37
CA LEU A 190 3.64 14.36 -9.57
C LEU A 190 3.48 13.88 -11.01
N GLU A 191 2.36 14.20 -11.66
CA GLU A 191 2.15 13.92 -13.09
C GLU A 191 3.21 14.62 -13.95
N ALA A 192 3.51 15.89 -13.66
CA ALA A 192 4.55 16.65 -14.38
C ALA A 192 5.96 16.07 -14.16
N MET A 193 6.23 15.45 -13.00
CA MET A 193 7.46 14.71 -12.73
C MET A 193 7.51 13.34 -13.43
N GLY A 194 6.45 12.93 -14.12
CA GLY A 194 6.36 11.67 -14.86
C GLY A 194 5.94 10.48 -14.01
N ALA A 195 5.10 10.67 -13.01
CA ALA A 195 4.55 9.58 -12.21
C ALA A 195 3.78 8.58 -13.11
N ASP A 196 4.08 7.30 -12.95
CA ASP A 196 3.37 6.19 -13.64
C ASP A 196 2.08 5.80 -12.92
N SER A 197 1.98 6.11 -11.62
CA SER A 197 0.77 6.08 -10.81
C SER A 197 0.88 7.07 -9.65
N ILE A 198 -0.26 7.48 -9.08
CA ILE A 198 -0.33 8.43 -7.95
C ILE A 198 -1.03 7.75 -6.78
N CYS A 199 -0.35 7.69 -5.64
CA CYS A 199 -0.87 7.10 -4.42
C CYS A 199 -1.34 8.17 -3.43
N ILE A 200 -2.61 8.13 -3.05
CA ILE A 200 -3.12 8.82 -1.86
C ILE A 200 -2.64 7.99 -0.66
N LYS A 201 -1.70 8.54 0.12
CA LYS A 201 -1.07 7.83 1.23
C LYS A 201 -1.60 8.32 2.56
N ASP A 202 -2.61 7.62 3.08
CA ASP A 202 -3.19 7.85 4.39
C ASP A 202 -2.48 6.99 5.44
N MET A 203 -1.38 7.51 5.98
CA MET A 203 -0.51 6.81 6.93
C MET A 203 -1.11 6.62 8.32
N ALA A 204 -2.17 7.35 8.63
CA ALA A 204 -2.77 7.35 9.97
C ALA A 204 -4.21 6.78 10.00
N GLY A 205 -4.77 6.42 8.84
CA GLY A 205 -6.14 5.95 8.74
C GLY A 205 -7.18 7.06 8.97
N LEU A 206 -6.89 8.28 8.48
CA LEU A 206 -7.70 9.48 8.71
C LEU A 206 -8.79 9.70 7.68
N ILE A 207 -8.60 9.19 6.47
CA ILE A 207 -9.48 9.50 5.36
C ILE A 207 -10.89 8.94 5.60
N ALA A 208 -11.86 9.86 5.72
CA ALA A 208 -13.26 9.46 5.90
C ALA A 208 -13.85 8.92 4.58
N PRO A 209 -14.87 8.03 4.64
CA PRO A 209 -15.37 7.35 3.44
C PRO A 209 -15.84 8.30 2.33
N TYR A 210 -16.57 9.35 2.70
CA TYR A 210 -17.07 10.32 1.69
C TYR A 210 -15.96 11.26 1.19
N ASP A 211 -14.93 11.53 2.00
CA ASP A 211 -13.77 12.30 1.57
C ASP A 211 -12.94 11.48 0.58
N ALA A 212 -12.77 10.18 0.82
CA ALA A 212 -12.14 9.27 -0.13
C ALA A 212 -12.87 9.25 -1.48
N TYR A 213 -14.22 9.17 -1.46
CA TYR A 213 -15.03 9.23 -2.66
C TYR A 213 -14.82 10.53 -3.44
N GLN A 214 -14.91 11.67 -2.76
CA GLN A 214 -14.77 12.98 -3.40
C GLN A 214 -13.37 13.20 -3.96
N LEU A 215 -12.33 12.86 -3.17
CA LEU A 215 -10.95 13.03 -3.55
C LEU A 215 -10.59 12.16 -4.76
N VAL A 216 -10.91 10.87 -4.73
CA VAL A 216 -10.65 9.96 -5.86
C VAL A 216 -11.33 10.47 -7.12
N ARG A 217 -12.61 10.87 -7.06
CA ARG A 217 -13.31 11.41 -8.22
C ARG A 217 -12.66 12.69 -8.75
N ALA A 218 -12.21 13.56 -7.88
CA ALA A 218 -11.54 14.80 -8.26
C ALA A 218 -10.22 14.51 -8.98
N LEU A 219 -9.39 13.61 -8.42
CA LEU A 219 -8.12 13.24 -9.01
C LEU A 219 -8.29 12.52 -10.36
N LYS A 220 -9.22 11.57 -10.47
CA LYS A 220 -9.53 10.87 -11.74
C LYS A 220 -9.93 11.80 -12.89
N ARG A 221 -10.45 12.99 -12.58
CA ARG A 221 -10.80 14.02 -13.57
C ARG A 221 -9.65 14.98 -13.89
N SER A 222 -8.66 15.05 -13.01
CA SER A 222 -7.63 16.09 -13.03
C SER A 222 -6.28 15.63 -13.56
N VAL A 223 -5.98 14.33 -13.47
CA VAL A 223 -4.70 13.74 -13.90
C VAL A 223 -4.93 12.42 -14.63
N LYS A 224 -3.95 12.02 -15.46
CA LYS A 224 -4.01 10.80 -16.28
C LYS A 224 -3.51 9.54 -15.58
N PRO A 225 -2.46 9.61 -14.73
CA PRO A 225 -1.95 8.41 -14.06
C PRO A 225 -3.03 7.71 -13.24
N PRO A 226 -3.00 6.36 -13.15
CA PRO A 226 -3.88 5.60 -12.27
C PRO A 226 -3.80 6.09 -10.83
N ILE A 227 -4.93 6.11 -10.14
CA ILE A 227 -5.04 6.52 -8.73
C ILE A 227 -5.03 5.29 -7.83
N HIS A 228 -4.17 5.33 -6.84
CA HIS A 228 -3.97 4.31 -5.84
C HIS A 228 -4.39 4.84 -4.46
N LEU A 229 -5.07 4.05 -3.63
CA LEU A 229 -5.38 4.41 -2.25
C LEU A 229 -4.69 3.45 -1.27
N HIS A 230 -3.83 4.03 -0.44
CA HIS A 230 -3.22 3.41 0.73
C HIS A 230 -3.85 4.00 1.99
N SER A 231 -4.33 3.18 2.91
CA SER A 231 -4.87 3.66 4.19
C SER A 231 -4.66 2.64 5.30
N HIS A 232 -4.13 3.09 6.43
CA HIS A 232 -4.02 2.28 7.64
C HIS A 232 -5.37 2.08 8.32
N PHE A 233 -5.49 1.00 9.10
CA PHE A 233 -6.74 0.64 9.77
C PHE A 233 -6.93 1.32 11.14
N THR A 234 -5.99 2.11 11.61
CA THR A 234 -5.91 2.62 12.99
C THR A 234 -7.23 3.21 13.51
N SER A 235 -7.96 3.96 12.67
CA SER A 235 -9.29 4.51 13.00
C SER A 235 -10.46 3.53 12.81
N GLY A 236 -10.22 2.39 12.16
CA GLY A 236 -11.26 1.47 11.72
C GLY A 236 -12.01 1.89 10.45
N MET A 237 -11.76 3.09 9.91
CA MET A 237 -12.49 3.61 8.74
C MET A 237 -11.97 3.06 7.40
N SER A 238 -10.75 2.55 7.36
CA SER A 238 -10.06 2.18 6.11
C SER A 238 -10.91 1.30 5.17
N PRO A 239 -11.58 0.20 5.62
CA PRO A 239 -12.39 -0.61 4.70
C PRO A 239 -13.57 0.16 4.10
N LEU A 240 -14.20 1.03 4.88
CA LEU A 240 -15.32 1.86 4.42
C LEU A 240 -14.84 2.91 3.42
N SER A 241 -13.70 3.52 3.69
CA SER A 241 -13.08 4.53 2.83
C SER A 241 -12.62 3.92 1.51
N MET A 242 -12.03 2.72 1.56
CA MET A 242 -11.63 1.98 0.37
C MET A 242 -12.85 1.57 -0.48
N LEU A 243 -13.93 1.10 0.15
CA LEU A 243 -15.15 0.77 -0.59
C LEU A 243 -15.70 2.02 -1.31
N LYS A 244 -15.72 3.18 -0.66
CA LYS A 244 -16.14 4.44 -1.27
C LYS A 244 -15.19 4.91 -2.38
N ALA A 245 -13.88 4.68 -2.23
CA ALA A 245 -12.91 4.92 -3.28
C ALA A 245 -13.12 4.00 -4.49
N ILE A 246 -13.47 2.73 -4.28
CA ILE A 246 -13.80 1.76 -5.35
C ILE A 246 -15.02 2.23 -6.13
N GLU A 247 -16.08 2.67 -5.45
CA GLU A 247 -17.27 3.28 -6.07
C GLU A 247 -16.93 4.56 -6.85
N ALA A 248 -15.92 5.31 -6.40
CA ALA A 248 -15.44 6.53 -7.08
C ALA A 248 -14.52 6.24 -8.27
N GLY A 249 -14.11 4.98 -8.50
CA GLY A 249 -13.30 4.55 -9.62
C GLY A 249 -11.78 4.54 -9.34
N VAL A 250 -11.35 4.34 -8.09
CA VAL A 250 -9.94 4.11 -7.77
C VAL A 250 -9.42 2.90 -8.56
N ASP A 251 -8.18 2.97 -9.05
CA ASP A 251 -7.62 1.92 -9.88
C ASP A 251 -6.99 0.80 -9.06
N ILE A 252 -6.34 1.16 -7.95
CA ILE A 252 -5.56 0.25 -7.12
C ILE A 252 -5.84 0.56 -5.65
N ILE A 253 -5.91 -0.45 -4.80
CA ILE A 253 -5.92 -0.29 -3.34
C ILE A 253 -4.84 -1.15 -2.70
N ASP A 254 -4.39 -0.72 -1.52
CA ASP A 254 -3.50 -1.49 -0.65
C ASP A 254 -4.29 -2.34 0.32
N THR A 255 -3.90 -3.59 0.48
CA THR A 255 -4.44 -4.51 1.47
C THR A 255 -3.34 -5.38 2.05
N VAL A 256 -3.68 -6.13 3.08
CA VAL A 256 -2.86 -7.22 3.63
C VAL A 256 -3.72 -8.47 3.74
N LEU A 257 -3.08 -9.64 3.79
CA LEU A 257 -3.74 -10.89 4.13
C LEU A 257 -4.32 -10.84 5.56
N ALA A 258 -5.42 -11.51 5.83
CA ALA A 258 -6.16 -11.40 7.10
C ALA A 258 -5.29 -11.56 8.35
N PRO A 259 -4.30 -12.49 8.42
CA PRO A 259 -3.42 -12.60 9.59
C PRO A 259 -2.55 -11.37 9.87
N TYR A 260 -2.32 -10.53 8.87
CA TYR A 260 -1.56 -9.26 9.00
C TYR A 260 -2.45 -8.02 9.08
N ALA A 261 -3.78 -8.18 9.20
CA ALA A 261 -4.72 -7.07 9.11
C ALA A 261 -5.02 -6.41 10.47
N TYR A 262 -5.70 -5.26 10.37
CA TYR A 262 -6.28 -4.50 11.48
C TYR A 262 -5.26 -3.79 12.37
N ARG A 263 -5.70 -3.26 13.52
CA ARG A 263 -4.87 -2.48 14.45
C ARG A 263 -4.19 -1.30 13.73
N THR A 264 -2.88 -1.21 13.82
CA THR A 264 -2.07 -0.20 13.11
C THR A 264 -1.68 -0.60 11.69
N SER A 265 -2.07 -1.80 11.25
CA SER A 265 -1.84 -2.30 9.89
C SER A 265 -2.93 -1.80 8.92
N HIS A 266 -3.38 -2.63 8.02
CA HIS A 266 -4.29 -2.29 6.92
C HIS A 266 -5.59 -3.09 6.99
N ALA A 267 -6.50 -2.80 6.07
CA ALA A 267 -7.68 -3.61 5.85
C ALA A 267 -7.30 -4.99 5.29
N ALA A 268 -8.00 -6.03 5.72
CA ALA A 268 -7.85 -7.37 5.19
C ALA A 268 -8.32 -7.43 3.72
N LEU A 269 -7.64 -8.24 2.91
CA LEU A 269 -7.94 -8.46 1.50
C LEU A 269 -9.25 -9.23 1.28
N GLU A 270 -9.45 -10.30 2.05
CA GLU A 270 -10.48 -11.31 1.83
C GLU A 270 -11.90 -10.72 1.80
N PRO A 271 -12.27 -9.76 2.70
CA PRO A 271 -13.55 -9.07 2.62
C PRO A 271 -13.77 -8.34 1.30
N PHE A 272 -12.74 -7.72 0.70
CA PHE A 272 -12.88 -7.03 -0.58
C PHE A 272 -13.10 -8.01 -1.73
N VAL A 273 -12.37 -9.13 -1.74
CA VAL A 273 -12.55 -10.18 -2.75
C VAL A 273 -14.00 -10.67 -2.74
N MET A 274 -14.56 -10.90 -1.55
CA MET A 274 -15.94 -11.37 -1.42
C MET A 274 -16.98 -10.28 -1.68
N ALA A 275 -16.74 -9.05 -1.23
CA ALA A 275 -17.66 -7.93 -1.45
C ALA A 275 -17.77 -7.53 -2.93
N LEU A 276 -16.70 -7.74 -3.71
CA LEU A 276 -16.66 -7.39 -5.12
C LEU A 276 -16.97 -8.59 -6.04
N LEU A 277 -17.18 -9.76 -5.48
CA LEU A 277 -17.44 -10.98 -6.24
C LEU A 277 -18.63 -10.80 -7.17
N GLY A 278 -18.43 -11.06 -8.46
CA GLY A 278 -19.46 -10.96 -9.49
C GLY A 278 -19.85 -9.53 -9.87
N THR A 279 -19.14 -8.50 -9.39
CA THR A 279 -19.30 -7.12 -9.82
C THR A 279 -18.38 -6.79 -11.00
N ASN A 280 -18.55 -5.62 -11.62
CA ASN A 280 -17.62 -5.11 -12.63
C ASN A 280 -16.23 -4.76 -12.07
N ARG A 281 -16.05 -4.80 -10.75
CA ARG A 281 -14.80 -4.56 -10.03
C ARG A 281 -14.21 -5.82 -9.42
N ASP A 282 -14.78 -6.99 -9.69
CA ASP A 282 -14.29 -8.28 -9.18
C ASP A 282 -12.81 -8.46 -9.49
N THR A 283 -12.03 -8.72 -8.45
CA THR A 283 -10.56 -8.91 -8.57
C THR A 283 -10.16 -10.15 -9.37
N GLY A 284 -11.07 -11.12 -9.47
CA GLY A 284 -10.80 -12.43 -10.07
C GLY A 284 -10.02 -13.39 -9.16
N PHE A 285 -9.70 -12.98 -7.93
CA PHE A 285 -8.89 -13.81 -7.01
C PHE A 285 -9.66 -15.05 -6.54
N ASP A 286 -8.91 -16.11 -6.27
CA ASP A 286 -9.44 -17.34 -5.66
C ASP A 286 -9.38 -17.25 -4.13
N ILE A 287 -10.53 -17.07 -3.50
CA ILE A 287 -10.64 -16.97 -2.03
C ILE A 287 -10.15 -18.26 -1.33
N ARG A 288 -10.20 -19.42 -1.99
CA ARG A 288 -9.68 -20.66 -1.42
C ARG A 288 -8.16 -20.68 -1.39
N LEU A 289 -7.51 -20.06 -2.39
CA LEU A 289 -6.06 -19.89 -2.38
C LEU A 289 -5.67 -18.97 -1.24
N LEU A 290 -6.36 -17.83 -1.07
CA LEU A 290 -6.14 -16.92 0.07
C LEU A 290 -6.30 -17.63 1.40
N GLY A 291 -7.38 -18.42 1.59
CA GLY A 291 -7.57 -19.17 2.82
C GLY A 291 -6.46 -20.19 3.13
N ARG A 292 -5.85 -20.80 2.09
CA ARG A 292 -4.68 -21.69 2.30
C ARG A 292 -3.43 -20.90 2.72
N ILE A 293 -3.23 -19.70 2.16
CA ILE A 293 -2.11 -18.82 2.54
C ILE A 293 -2.30 -18.37 3.99
N ASP A 294 -3.51 -17.94 4.36
CA ASP A 294 -3.84 -17.52 5.72
C ASP A 294 -3.61 -18.64 6.73
N GLU A 295 -4.00 -19.88 6.39
CA GLU A 295 -3.79 -21.04 7.25
C GLU A 295 -2.29 -21.28 7.55
N VAL A 296 -1.41 -21.14 6.55
CA VAL A 296 0.04 -21.26 6.73
C VAL A 296 0.55 -20.12 7.62
N LEU A 297 0.13 -18.89 7.33
CA LEU A 297 0.52 -17.72 8.13
C LEU A 297 0.10 -17.87 9.59
N GLU A 298 -1.15 -18.25 9.85
CA GLU A 298 -1.69 -18.42 11.20
C GLU A 298 -1.01 -19.54 12.00
N LYS A 299 -0.71 -20.66 11.33
CA LYS A 299 -0.12 -21.83 12.01
C LYS A 299 1.40 -21.79 12.16
N GLU A 300 2.09 -21.26 11.16
CA GLU A 300 3.55 -21.38 11.08
C GLU A 300 4.29 -20.06 11.34
N VAL A 301 3.68 -18.91 11.01
CA VAL A 301 4.34 -17.60 11.08
C VAL A 301 3.89 -16.80 12.30
N MET A 302 2.59 -16.54 12.44
CA MET A 302 2.03 -15.69 13.49
C MET A 302 2.40 -16.11 14.91
N PRO A 303 2.46 -17.41 15.28
CA PRO A 303 2.86 -17.81 16.63
C PRO A 303 4.26 -17.35 17.03
N LYS A 304 5.19 -17.20 16.07
CA LYS A 304 6.56 -16.73 16.32
C LYS A 304 6.60 -15.25 16.73
N TYR A 305 5.62 -14.46 16.28
CA TYR A 305 5.57 -13.00 16.47
C TYR A 305 4.50 -12.55 17.45
N ARG A 306 3.70 -13.46 18.00
CA ARG A 306 2.59 -13.13 18.90
C ARG A 306 3.03 -12.27 20.09
N HIS A 307 4.23 -12.47 20.61
CA HIS A 307 4.79 -11.71 21.73
C HIS A 307 5.11 -10.23 21.38
N LEU A 308 5.11 -9.87 20.09
CA LEU A 308 5.32 -8.51 19.60
C LEU A 308 4.01 -7.76 19.35
N LEU A 309 2.88 -8.47 19.30
CA LEU A 309 1.57 -7.84 19.18
C LEU A 309 1.26 -7.08 20.47
N ASP A 310 0.77 -5.86 20.34
CA ASP A 310 0.32 -5.07 21.48
C ASP A 310 -1.02 -5.62 22.01
N ASP A 311 -0.95 -6.59 22.92
CA ASP A 311 -2.11 -7.17 23.59
C ASP A 311 -2.56 -6.35 24.81
N THR A 312 -1.88 -5.25 25.14
CA THR A 312 -2.26 -4.36 26.27
C THR A 312 -3.51 -3.55 25.93
N LYS A 313 -3.79 -3.32 24.65
CA LYS A 313 -5.03 -2.67 24.20
C LYS A 313 -6.04 -3.73 23.79
N MET A 314 -7.15 -3.79 24.51
CA MET A 314 -8.30 -4.63 24.14
C MET A 314 -8.98 -4.16 22.85
N SER A 315 -8.84 -2.88 22.52
CA SER A 315 -9.43 -2.28 21.32
C SER A 315 -8.52 -2.47 20.09
N ILE A 316 -9.09 -3.01 19.03
CA ILE A 316 -8.45 -3.09 17.71
C ILE A 316 -8.43 -1.71 17.03
N ILE A 317 -9.33 -0.82 17.41
CA ILE A 317 -9.49 0.53 16.90
C ILE A 317 -8.98 1.52 17.94
N ASP A 318 -8.12 2.47 17.53
CA ASP A 318 -7.70 3.55 18.40
C ASP A 318 -8.68 4.72 18.29
N ILE A 319 -9.51 4.89 19.33
CA ILE A 319 -10.50 5.97 19.36
C ILE A 319 -9.85 7.36 19.42
N ASN A 320 -8.62 7.48 19.91
CA ASN A 320 -7.94 8.76 19.94
C ASN A 320 -7.64 9.26 18.52
N VAL A 321 -7.37 8.37 17.58
CA VAL A 321 -7.22 8.74 16.16
C VAL A 321 -8.53 9.34 15.62
N LEU A 322 -9.69 8.78 16.00
CA LEU A 322 -10.98 9.33 15.60
C LEU A 322 -11.28 10.70 16.24
N LEU A 323 -10.80 10.94 17.46
CA LEU A 323 -11.07 12.17 18.19
C LEU A 323 -10.12 13.31 17.79
N HIS A 324 -8.88 13.00 17.45
CA HIS A 324 -7.83 14.00 17.27
C HIS A 324 -7.34 14.17 15.82
N LEU A 325 -7.72 13.30 14.91
CA LEU A 325 -7.52 13.34 13.46
C LEU A 325 -6.30 14.14 12.98
N SER A 326 -5.13 13.91 13.59
CA SER A 326 -3.92 14.64 13.28
C SER A 326 -2.71 13.73 13.21
N LEU A 327 -1.88 13.93 12.17
CA LEU A 327 -0.59 13.23 12.00
C LEU A 327 0.44 13.56 13.09
N ILE A 328 0.23 14.62 13.89
CA ILE A 328 1.18 15.10 14.90
C ILE A 328 1.33 14.08 16.05
N HIS A 329 0.42 13.14 16.19
CA HIS A 329 0.38 12.16 17.28
C HIS A 329 0.89 10.76 16.89
N ILE A 330 1.48 10.62 15.70
CA ILE A 330 2.08 9.35 15.22
C ILE A 330 3.63 9.42 15.34
#